data_b27a5ce41a0f0d278e57768a60f212d9
#
_entry.id   b27a5ce41a0f0d278e57768a60f212d9
#
_cell.length_a   1.000
_cell.length_b   1.000
_cell.length_c   1.000
_cell.angle_alpha   90.00
_cell.angle_beta   90.00
_cell.angle_gamma   90.00
#
_symmetry.space_group_name_H-M   'P 1'
#
loop_
_entity.id
_entity.type
_entity.pdbx_description
1 polymer ?
#
loop_
_entity_poly.entity_id
_entity_poly.type
_entity_poly.pdbx_seq_one_letter_code
_entity_poly.pdbx_strand_id
1 'polypeptide(L)'
;MTPSQEGSLHLGLDATGTKAELTAAEGYRSDLVQMAARFRTGRQPAPLIVTVELDDFLSSIGVISQWPDHQGVTWDDDLQKLVTSSLRDAETVRKQLSAPDPGSLELAADDVPTLLGSEWQGPLTEFQRRDIAKLLSLGHGANFSVPGAGKTRVALAVYAAARERGDVRRLLVVSPKSAYESWVYETGICFQRPLRSHILDAGRDPWAEVLIVNYERLNRELAFLASWLKAEPSMLLLDEAHRMKLGSRGTYGAACMALGPQADRRLILTGTPAPNGAKDLENLLGFVWPGHGQRTVVQAVAGGDLSHASAVLRPLFTRTTKQELGLPPVTARVVRVPLAPLHSEIYGALVGNFSARASAVADDFNALGKSALRLLMAATNPALLLEGASKYEPVEYRLPPLEVPQDHSLYDHLKNLSDYELSPKYAEASAIVAANAAQGRKTLVWTTFVRSLTSLAKLLENFNPAVVHGGTPDREEELRRFREDPDCMVLVSNPATLGEGISLHQVCHDAVYVDRDFMAGRYLQSLDRIHRLGLPGDEETRVTVLAADQTIDEVVEARLHDKLDFMARVLDDPSVQQLADLQEAPPAVGGLDAADIHAVLQHIRRI
;
A
#
# COMPACT_ATOMS: atom_id res chain seq x y z
N MET A 1 43.58 13.22 32.40
CA MET A 1 42.98 12.69 31.18
C MET A 1 44.12 12.52 30.20
N THR A 2 44.57 11.30 30.03
CA THR A 2 45.57 10.89 29.01
C THR A 2 44.92 10.99 27.62
N PRO A 3 45.59 11.50 26.58
CA PRO A 3 45.05 11.48 25.23
C PRO A 3 44.95 10.02 24.81
N SER A 4 43.71 9.55 24.60
CA SER A 4 43.43 8.31 23.91
C SER A 4 44.08 8.37 22.51
N GLN A 5 44.75 7.29 22.10
CA GLN A 5 45.29 7.11 20.77
C GLN A 5 44.16 7.42 19.77
N GLU A 6 44.21 8.58 19.13
CA GLU A 6 43.32 8.94 18.06
C GLU A 6 43.65 8.01 16.88
N GLY A 7 42.74 7.09 16.56
CA GLY A 7 42.86 6.26 15.36
C GLY A 7 42.87 7.13 14.10
N SER A 8 43.41 6.61 13.01
CA SER A 8 43.47 7.33 11.74
C SER A 8 42.08 7.54 11.09
N LEU A 9 41.12 6.67 11.44
CA LEU A 9 39.69 6.73 11.00
C LEU A 9 38.81 6.24 12.14
N HIS A 10 37.79 7.02 12.49
CA HIS A 10 36.73 6.61 13.40
C HIS A 10 35.43 6.44 12.66
N LEU A 11 34.72 5.32 12.88
CA LEU A 11 33.46 4.95 12.24
C LEU A 11 32.38 4.87 13.32
N GLY A 12 31.38 5.72 13.22
CA GLY A 12 30.28 5.79 14.19
C GLY A 12 28.94 6.11 13.51
N LEU A 13 27.94 6.35 14.33
CA LEU A 13 26.65 6.86 13.88
C LEU A 13 26.60 8.38 14.06
N ASP A 14 25.91 9.06 13.14
CA ASP A 14 25.61 10.49 13.29
C ASP A 14 24.71 10.74 14.51
N ALA A 15 24.55 12.01 14.91
CA ALA A 15 23.74 12.39 16.07
C ALA A 15 22.27 11.95 15.98
N THR A 16 21.75 11.70 14.77
CA THR A 16 20.39 11.19 14.56
C THR A 16 20.31 9.66 14.62
N GLY A 17 21.47 8.98 14.55
CA GLY A 17 21.56 7.52 14.49
C GLY A 17 21.10 6.92 13.16
N THR A 18 20.91 7.73 12.13
CA THR A 18 20.35 7.28 10.84
C THR A 18 21.37 7.20 9.71
N LYS A 19 22.60 7.70 9.95
CA LYS A 19 23.72 7.67 8.99
C LYS A 19 24.97 7.15 9.65
N ALA A 20 25.84 6.54 8.87
CA ALA A 20 27.22 6.29 9.26
C ALA A 20 28.01 7.60 9.13
N GLU A 21 28.80 7.92 10.14
CA GLU A 21 29.74 9.04 10.18
C GLU A 21 31.17 8.52 10.22
N LEU A 22 31.97 8.98 9.29
CA LEU A 22 33.37 8.63 9.13
C LEU A 22 34.20 9.87 9.48
N THR A 23 34.95 9.84 10.55
CA THR A 23 35.81 10.94 10.99
C THR A 23 37.28 10.55 10.85
N ALA A 24 38.04 11.27 10.05
CA ALA A 24 39.45 10.99 9.81
C ALA A 24 40.36 11.96 10.61
N ALA A 25 41.56 11.49 10.98
CA ALA A 25 42.62 12.36 11.47
C ALA A 25 43.14 13.29 10.35
N GLU A 26 43.70 14.44 10.70
CA GLU A 26 44.01 15.52 9.79
C GLU A 26 44.96 15.11 8.63
N GLY A 27 45.89 14.19 8.90
CA GLY A 27 46.78 13.62 7.89
C GLY A 27 46.12 12.78 6.78
N TYR A 28 44.88 12.36 6.96
CA TYR A 28 44.14 11.45 6.05
C TYR A 28 42.98 12.13 5.32
N ARG A 29 42.98 13.46 5.26
CA ARG A 29 41.89 14.21 4.61
C ARG A 29 41.66 13.82 3.14
N SER A 30 42.74 13.64 2.36
CA SER A 30 42.64 13.24 0.96
C SER A 30 42.10 11.82 0.79
N ASP A 31 42.49 10.92 1.67
CA ASP A 31 42.02 9.52 1.66
C ASP A 31 40.54 9.45 2.01
N LEU A 32 40.07 10.27 2.96
CA LEU A 32 38.66 10.38 3.33
C LEU A 32 37.80 10.87 2.14
N VAL A 33 38.28 11.87 1.38
CA VAL A 33 37.60 12.36 0.17
C VAL A 33 37.51 11.27 -0.90
N GLN A 34 38.59 10.54 -1.13
CA GLN A 34 38.61 9.43 -2.08
C GLN A 34 37.66 8.30 -1.65
N MET A 35 37.64 8.00 -0.37
CA MET A 35 36.71 6.99 0.21
C MET A 35 35.26 7.45 0.07
N ALA A 36 34.94 8.70 0.38
CA ALA A 36 33.61 9.28 0.25
C ALA A 36 33.03 9.11 -1.17
N ALA A 37 33.85 9.31 -2.19
CA ALA A 37 33.44 9.16 -3.60
C ALA A 37 33.06 7.73 -4.00
N ARG A 38 33.38 6.73 -3.19
CA ARG A 38 33.02 5.30 -3.42
C ARG A 38 31.66 4.91 -2.86
N PHE A 39 31.13 5.74 -1.96
CA PHE A 39 29.76 5.59 -1.48
C PHE A 39 28.81 6.40 -2.35
N ARG A 40 27.71 5.80 -2.74
CA ARG A 40 26.67 6.44 -3.57
C ARG A 40 26.07 7.68 -2.90
N THR A 41 25.96 7.66 -1.58
CA THR A 41 25.34 8.70 -0.76
C THR A 41 26.35 9.47 0.10
N GLY A 42 27.65 9.26 -0.13
CA GLY A 42 28.73 9.92 0.59
C GLY A 42 28.63 11.44 0.50
N ARG A 43 28.58 12.14 1.63
CA ARG A 43 28.57 13.61 1.73
C ARG A 43 29.62 14.04 2.73
N GLN A 44 30.28 15.15 2.46
CA GLN A 44 31.31 15.71 3.32
C GLN A 44 30.80 17.00 3.98
N PRO A 45 30.15 16.93 5.15
CA PRO A 45 29.65 18.11 5.85
C PRO A 45 30.77 18.96 6.47
N ALA A 46 31.95 18.36 6.73
CA ALA A 46 33.14 19.05 7.24
C ALA A 46 34.43 18.45 6.63
N PRO A 47 35.57 19.15 6.69
CA PRO A 47 36.81 18.70 6.03
C PRO A 47 37.31 17.31 6.41
N LEU A 48 37.00 16.85 7.62
CA LEU A 48 37.42 15.56 8.19
C LEU A 48 36.24 14.63 8.51
N ILE A 49 35.05 14.99 8.10
CA ILE A 49 33.84 14.21 8.38
C ILE A 49 33.12 13.89 7.07
N VAL A 50 32.78 12.63 6.91
CA VAL A 50 31.92 12.12 5.83
C VAL A 50 30.72 11.41 6.45
N THR A 51 29.53 11.69 5.93
CA THR A 51 28.31 10.98 6.29
C THR A 51 27.81 10.15 5.12
N VAL A 52 27.33 8.93 5.39
CA VAL A 52 26.80 7.97 4.41
C VAL A 52 25.48 7.40 4.94
N GLU A 53 24.46 7.31 4.09
CA GLU A 53 23.21 6.63 4.47
C GLU A 53 23.50 5.18 4.88
N LEU A 54 22.87 4.70 5.97
CA LEU A 54 23.18 3.38 6.56
C LEU A 54 23.05 2.23 5.56
N ASP A 55 22.03 2.24 4.72
CA ASP A 55 21.83 1.22 3.68
C ASP A 55 23.03 1.15 2.70
N ASP A 56 23.51 2.30 2.25
CA ASP A 56 24.66 2.39 1.35
C ASP A 56 25.95 1.97 2.06
N PHE A 57 26.16 2.43 3.29
CA PHE A 57 27.31 2.03 4.11
C PHE A 57 27.37 0.53 4.32
N LEU A 58 26.28 -0.08 4.81
CA LEU A 58 26.16 -1.53 5.05
C LEU A 58 26.32 -2.35 3.77
N SER A 59 25.80 -1.83 2.64
CA SER A 59 25.98 -2.47 1.33
C SER A 59 27.40 -2.37 0.80
N SER A 60 28.17 -1.39 1.22
CA SER A 60 29.48 -1.05 0.67
C SER A 60 30.61 -1.13 1.72
N ILE A 61 30.39 -1.90 2.79
CA ILE A 61 31.35 -1.99 3.93
C ILE A 61 32.77 -2.36 3.49
N GLY A 62 32.92 -3.12 2.41
CA GLY A 62 34.23 -3.48 1.85
C GLY A 62 35.07 -2.27 1.40
N VAL A 63 34.49 -1.08 1.24
CA VAL A 63 35.22 0.15 0.95
C VAL A 63 36.18 0.50 2.09
N ILE A 64 35.82 0.18 3.34
CA ILE A 64 36.65 0.45 4.52
C ILE A 64 37.96 -0.33 4.49
N SER A 65 38.00 -1.53 3.87
CA SER A 65 39.23 -2.30 3.73
C SER A 65 40.29 -1.66 2.83
N GLN A 66 39.96 -0.55 2.19
CA GLN A 66 40.89 0.21 1.34
C GLN A 66 41.47 1.44 2.05
N TRP A 67 41.16 1.63 3.34
CA TRP A 67 41.77 2.65 4.16
C TRP A 67 43.27 2.39 4.32
N PRO A 68 44.16 3.39 4.12
CA PRO A 68 45.61 3.16 4.11
C PRO A 68 46.17 2.59 5.42
N ASP A 69 45.63 3.05 6.55
CA ASP A 69 46.02 2.59 7.86
C ASP A 69 44.93 1.71 8.50
N HIS A 70 44.94 0.42 8.18
CA HIS A 70 43.96 -0.54 8.67
C HIS A 70 43.97 -0.71 10.20
N GLN A 71 45.13 -0.51 10.87
CA GLN A 71 45.26 -0.66 12.33
C GLN A 71 44.71 0.56 13.07
N GLY A 72 44.66 1.72 12.43
CA GLY A 72 44.13 2.95 12.97
C GLY A 72 42.61 3.11 12.80
N VAL A 73 41.90 2.10 12.29
CA VAL A 73 40.43 2.14 12.14
C VAL A 73 39.75 1.75 13.46
N THR A 74 38.96 2.66 13.99
CA THR A 74 38.19 2.45 15.22
C THR A 74 36.69 2.48 14.95
N TRP A 75 35.93 1.74 15.70
CA TRP A 75 34.48 1.57 15.51
C TRP A 75 33.71 1.93 16.76
N ASP A 76 32.60 2.61 16.56
CA ASP A 76 31.56 2.74 17.59
C ASP A 76 30.84 1.39 17.73
N ASP A 77 30.55 1.00 18.97
CA ASP A 77 29.88 -0.26 19.33
C ASP A 77 28.53 -0.41 18.59
N ASP A 78 27.77 0.66 18.45
CA ASP A 78 26.45 0.63 17.80
C ASP A 78 26.57 0.35 16.29
N LEU A 79 27.47 1.04 15.60
CA LEU A 79 27.71 0.79 14.19
C LEU A 79 28.29 -0.61 13.94
N GLN A 80 29.18 -1.07 14.81
CA GLN A 80 29.75 -2.41 14.74
C GLN A 80 28.69 -3.51 14.89
N LYS A 81 27.71 -3.32 15.82
CA LYS A 81 26.56 -4.21 15.96
C LYS A 81 25.72 -4.27 14.70
N LEU A 82 25.42 -3.12 14.07
CA LEU A 82 24.64 -3.05 12.82
C LEU A 82 25.34 -3.79 11.68
N VAL A 83 26.65 -3.61 11.53
CA VAL A 83 27.43 -4.34 10.50
C VAL A 83 27.39 -5.83 10.76
N THR A 84 27.60 -6.26 12.00
CA THR A 84 27.58 -7.69 12.38
C THR A 84 26.20 -8.31 12.12
N SER A 85 25.13 -7.61 12.46
CA SER A 85 23.75 -8.03 12.18
C SER A 85 23.50 -8.17 10.68
N SER A 86 23.89 -7.16 9.87
CA SER A 86 23.75 -7.20 8.41
C SER A 86 24.50 -8.36 7.76
N LEU A 87 25.66 -8.76 8.28
CA LEU A 87 26.41 -9.92 7.79
C LEU A 87 25.71 -11.24 8.14
N ARG A 88 25.14 -11.37 9.33
CA ARG A 88 24.34 -12.54 9.74
C ARG A 88 23.06 -12.65 8.87
N ASP A 89 22.40 -11.53 8.63
CA ASP A 89 21.22 -11.46 7.76
C ASP A 89 21.56 -11.97 6.34
N ALA A 90 22.69 -11.53 5.78
CA ALA A 90 23.15 -11.98 4.47
C ALA A 90 23.44 -13.47 4.42
N GLU A 91 23.98 -14.04 5.49
CA GLU A 91 24.22 -15.49 5.60
C GLU A 91 22.89 -16.26 5.65
N THR A 92 21.91 -15.76 6.41
CA THR A 92 20.55 -16.33 6.46
C THR A 92 19.90 -16.32 5.07
N VAL A 93 19.93 -15.19 4.37
CA VAL A 93 19.40 -15.07 3.00
C VAL A 93 20.09 -16.07 2.06
N ARG A 94 21.41 -16.13 2.08
CA ARG A 94 22.18 -17.06 1.23
C ARG A 94 21.80 -18.51 1.51
N LYS A 95 21.71 -18.89 2.79
CA LYS A 95 21.33 -20.25 3.20
C LYS A 95 19.93 -20.61 2.71
N GLN A 96 18.97 -19.71 2.83
CA GLN A 96 17.61 -19.93 2.36
C GLN A 96 17.51 -20.06 0.84
N LEU A 97 18.22 -19.21 0.09
CA LEU A 97 18.21 -19.22 -1.38
C LEU A 97 18.98 -20.42 -1.98
N SER A 98 19.94 -21.00 -1.26
CA SER A 98 20.74 -22.14 -1.72
C SER A 98 20.28 -23.48 -1.17
N ALA A 99 19.28 -23.53 -0.29
CA ALA A 99 18.78 -24.78 0.28
C ALA A 99 18.06 -25.61 -0.80
N PRO A 100 18.39 -26.92 -0.94
CA PRO A 100 17.68 -27.81 -1.87
C PRO A 100 16.19 -27.95 -1.54
N ASP A 101 15.84 -27.91 -0.26
CA ASP A 101 14.50 -27.87 0.28
C ASP A 101 14.41 -26.80 1.37
N PRO A 102 14.00 -25.57 1.02
CA PRO A 102 13.85 -24.49 1.99
C PRO A 102 12.87 -24.81 3.13
N GLY A 103 11.85 -25.65 2.87
CA GLY A 103 10.87 -26.07 3.87
C GLY A 103 11.48 -26.86 5.04
N SER A 104 12.59 -27.56 4.81
CA SER A 104 13.32 -28.28 5.86
C SER A 104 13.96 -27.38 6.92
N LEU A 105 14.08 -26.08 6.65
CA LEU A 105 14.63 -25.09 7.57
C LEU A 105 13.54 -24.39 8.39
N GLU A 106 12.27 -24.67 8.12
CA GLU A 106 11.14 -24.01 8.78
C GLU A 106 10.72 -24.74 10.06
N LEU A 107 10.21 -23.98 11.03
CA LEU A 107 9.54 -24.53 12.21
C LEU A 107 8.24 -25.22 11.79
N ALA A 108 7.82 -26.26 12.52
CA ALA A 108 6.53 -26.87 12.25
C ALA A 108 5.38 -25.92 12.63
N ALA A 109 4.34 -25.86 11.80
CA ALA A 109 3.17 -25.01 12.06
C ALA A 109 2.44 -25.38 13.36
N ASP A 110 2.50 -26.67 13.75
CA ASP A 110 1.89 -27.18 14.98
C ASP A 110 2.64 -26.76 16.25
N ASP A 111 3.89 -26.36 16.15
CA ASP A 111 4.67 -25.85 17.27
C ASP A 111 4.35 -24.37 17.58
N VAL A 112 3.76 -23.63 16.63
CA VAL A 112 3.49 -22.19 16.77
C VAL A 112 2.71 -21.84 18.03
N PRO A 113 1.61 -22.54 18.42
CA PRO A 113 0.87 -22.19 19.64
C PRO A 113 1.74 -22.21 20.90
N THR A 114 2.73 -23.11 20.98
CA THR A 114 3.62 -23.20 22.15
C THR A 114 4.64 -22.06 22.23
N LEU A 115 4.91 -21.39 21.10
CA LEU A 115 5.88 -20.30 20.98
C LEU A 115 5.27 -18.92 21.31
N LEU A 116 3.94 -18.79 21.32
CA LEU A 116 3.27 -17.50 21.47
C LEU A 116 3.22 -16.99 22.91
N GLY A 117 3.50 -17.85 23.88
CA GLY A 117 3.40 -17.54 25.31
C GLY A 117 1.95 -17.47 25.83
N SER A 118 1.81 -17.33 27.15
CA SER A 118 0.53 -17.32 27.84
C SER A 118 -0.31 -16.05 27.61
N GLU A 119 0.32 -14.95 27.23
CA GLU A 119 -0.37 -13.69 26.95
C GLU A 119 -1.16 -13.69 25.64
N TRP A 120 -0.87 -14.60 24.73
CA TRP A 120 -1.57 -14.69 23.45
C TRP A 120 -2.90 -15.43 23.57
N GLN A 121 -3.98 -14.85 23.02
CA GLN A 121 -5.30 -15.47 22.98
C GLN A 121 -5.99 -15.43 21.59
N GLY A 122 -5.35 -14.81 20.59
CA GLY A 122 -5.92 -14.68 19.24
C GLY A 122 -6.03 -16.05 18.55
N PRO A 123 -7.21 -16.44 18.01
CA PRO A 123 -7.31 -17.67 17.23
C PRO A 123 -6.53 -17.59 15.93
N LEU A 124 -5.86 -18.68 15.54
CA LEU A 124 -5.05 -18.78 14.33
C LEU A 124 -5.55 -19.94 13.44
N THR A 125 -5.72 -19.65 12.15
CA THR A 125 -5.97 -20.67 11.13
C THR A 125 -4.72 -21.46 10.81
N GLU A 126 -4.86 -22.59 10.09
CA GLU A 126 -3.74 -23.44 9.69
C GLU A 126 -2.73 -22.68 8.81
N PHE A 127 -3.18 -21.97 7.79
CA PHE A 127 -2.30 -21.18 6.93
C PHE A 127 -1.61 -20.02 7.68
N GLN A 128 -2.26 -19.42 8.69
CA GLN A 128 -1.63 -18.41 9.54
C GLN A 128 -0.51 -19.03 10.39
N ARG A 129 -0.73 -20.21 10.97
CA ARG A 129 0.33 -20.94 11.70
C ARG A 129 1.51 -21.28 10.80
N ARG A 130 1.26 -21.77 9.58
CA ARG A 130 2.30 -22.00 8.56
C ARG A 130 3.11 -20.73 8.28
N ASP A 131 2.42 -19.61 8.01
CA ASP A 131 3.06 -18.34 7.70
C ASP A 131 3.88 -17.81 8.90
N ILE A 132 3.37 -17.95 10.13
CA ILE A 132 4.08 -17.58 11.37
C ILE A 132 5.32 -18.43 11.55
N ALA A 133 5.22 -19.76 11.40
CA ALA A 133 6.34 -20.69 11.54
C ALA A 133 7.50 -20.30 10.61
N LYS A 134 7.20 -20.04 9.34
CA LYS A 134 8.20 -19.58 8.35
C LYS A 134 8.83 -18.25 8.73
N LEU A 135 8.02 -17.23 9.09
CA LEU A 135 8.52 -15.93 9.48
C LEU A 135 9.38 -15.99 10.75
N LEU A 136 9.06 -16.89 11.69
CA LEU A 136 9.88 -17.10 12.89
C LEU A 136 11.23 -17.74 12.54
N SER A 137 11.25 -18.68 11.58
CA SER A 137 12.48 -19.33 11.12
C SER A 137 13.41 -18.39 10.35
N LEU A 138 12.86 -17.42 9.64
CA LEU A 138 13.64 -16.42 8.89
C LEU A 138 14.26 -15.33 9.78
N GLY A 139 13.73 -15.10 10.98
CA GLY A 139 14.10 -13.98 11.85
C GLY A 139 13.51 -12.64 11.39
N HIS A 140 13.74 -12.23 10.16
CA HIS A 140 13.06 -11.16 9.44
C HIS A 140 12.20 -11.75 8.33
N GLY A 141 11.30 -10.98 7.72
CA GLY A 141 10.51 -11.56 6.63
C GLY A 141 9.52 -10.62 5.96
N ALA A 142 8.84 -11.18 4.99
CA ALA A 142 7.76 -10.53 4.27
C ALA A 142 6.52 -11.43 4.24
N ASN A 143 5.36 -10.85 4.46
CA ASN A 143 4.09 -11.52 4.27
C ASN A 143 3.35 -10.86 3.10
N PHE A 144 3.33 -11.58 1.98
CA PHE A 144 2.69 -11.17 0.73
C PHE A 144 1.32 -11.82 0.53
N SER A 145 0.71 -12.31 1.62
CA SER A 145 -0.62 -12.90 1.58
C SER A 145 -1.65 -11.90 1.11
N VAL A 146 -2.66 -12.40 0.41
CA VAL A 146 -3.74 -11.58 -0.15
C VAL A 146 -4.44 -10.74 0.93
N PRO A 147 -5.07 -9.62 0.57
CA PRO A 147 -5.94 -8.90 1.47
C PRO A 147 -7.00 -9.83 2.09
N GLY A 148 -7.36 -9.60 3.33
CA GLY A 148 -8.30 -10.45 4.05
C GLY A 148 -7.71 -11.71 4.68
N ALA A 149 -6.44 -12.08 4.44
CA ALA A 149 -5.79 -13.25 5.06
C ALA A 149 -5.42 -13.06 6.55
N GLY A 150 -5.70 -11.91 7.14
CA GLY A 150 -5.36 -11.62 8.55
C GLY A 150 -3.88 -11.36 8.79
N LYS A 151 -3.20 -10.69 7.85
CA LYS A 151 -1.77 -10.32 7.95
C LYS A 151 -1.41 -9.60 9.25
N THR A 152 -2.29 -8.71 9.75
CA THR A 152 -2.11 -8.02 11.03
C THR A 152 -1.98 -9.01 12.19
N ARG A 153 -2.85 -10.01 12.26
CA ARG A 153 -2.82 -11.07 13.28
C ARG A 153 -1.58 -11.94 13.19
N VAL A 154 -1.17 -12.32 11.98
CA VAL A 154 0.09 -13.04 11.74
C VAL A 154 1.28 -12.23 12.27
N ALA A 155 1.32 -10.93 11.98
CA ALA A 155 2.41 -10.06 12.44
C ALA A 155 2.43 -9.90 13.97
N LEU A 156 1.27 -9.75 14.61
CA LEU A 156 1.18 -9.71 16.08
C LEU A 156 1.56 -11.04 16.72
N ALA A 157 1.24 -12.18 16.10
CA ALA A 157 1.69 -13.48 16.58
C ALA A 157 3.21 -13.65 16.46
N VAL A 158 3.82 -13.18 15.37
CA VAL A 158 5.29 -13.15 15.23
C VAL A 158 5.92 -12.25 16.29
N TYR A 159 5.31 -11.09 16.59
CA TYR A 159 5.76 -10.21 17.67
C TYR A 159 5.61 -10.89 19.03
N ALA A 160 4.47 -11.56 19.31
CA ALA A 160 4.24 -12.27 20.57
C ALA A 160 5.30 -13.36 20.82
N ALA A 161 5.58 -14.20 19.82
CA ALA A 161 6.61 -15.24 19.92
C ALA A 161 8.02 -14.65 20.11
N ALA A 162 8.36 -13.58 19.43
CA ALA A 162 9.65 -12.89 19.61
C ALA A 162 9.77 -12.24 20.99
N ARG A 163 8.65 -11.68 21.50
CA ARG A 163 8.59 -11.08 22.85
C ARG A 163 8.72 -12.15 23.93
N GLU A 164 8.05 -13.29 23.78
CA GLU A 164 8.15 -14.41 24.75
C GLU A 164 9.58 -14.94 24.84
N ARG A 165 10.31 -14.99 23.72
CA ARG A 165 11.75 -15.37 23.72
C ARG A 165 12.67 -14.26 24.24
N GLY A 166 12.19 -13.05 24.45
CA GLY A 166 13.00 -11.90 24.86
C GLY A 166 13.78 -11.22 23.71
N ASP A 167 13.51 -11.63 22.46
CA ASP A 167 14.16 -11.07 21.26
C ASP A 167 13.76 -9.60 21.03
N VAL A 168 12.50 -9.26 21.37
CA VAL A 168 11.97 -7.90 21.24
C VAL A 168 11.06 -7.54 22.43
N ARG A 169 10.91 -6.24 22.69
CA ARG A 169 10.01 -5.70 23.73
C ARG A 169 9.01 -4.70 23.16
N ARG A 170 9.34 -4.08 22.06
CA ARG A 170 8.56 -3.00 21.43
C ARG A 170 8.24 -3.31 19.98
N LEU A 171 7.13 -2.75 19.50
CA LEU A 171 6.69 -2.87 18.12
C LEU A 171 6.42 -1.48 17.53
N LEU A 172 7.17 -1.08 16.52
CA LEU A 172 6.86 0.09 15.70
C LEU A 172 6.10 -0.38 14.45
N VAL A 173 4.89 0.13 14.27
CA VAL A 173 4.04 -0.12 13.11
C VAL A 173 3.99 1.12 12.24
N VAL A 174 4.48 1.03 11.02
CA VAL A 174 4.28 2.03 9.97
C VAL A 174 3.14 1.56 9.08
N SER A 175 2.02 2.27 9.07
CA SER A 175 0.82 1.86 8.32
C SER A 175 0.08 3.07 7.75
N PRO A 176 -0.80 2.89 6.75
CA PRO A 176 -1.76 3.92 6.37
C PRO A 176 -2.64 4.33 7.55
N LYS A 177 -3.08 5.59 7.59
CA LYS A 177 -3.99 6.07 8.65
C LYS A 177 -5.29 5.27 8.75
N SER A 178 -5.79 4.80 7.61
CA SER A 178 -7.00 3.98 7.53
C SER A 178 -6.87 2.62 8.23
N ALA A 179 -5.65 2.14 8.48
CA ALA A 179 -5.40 0.87 9.17
C ALA A 179 -5.20 1.02 10.69
N TYR A 180 -5.12 2.23 11.23
CA TYR A 180 -4.85 2.48 12.65
C TYR A 180 -5.83 1.78 13.59
N GLU A 181 -7.14 1.89 13.31
CA GLU A 181 -8.19 1.24 14.09
C GLU A 181 -8.03 -0.29 14.09
N SER A 182 -7.70 -0.87 12.93
CA SER A 182 -7.47 -2.31 12.81
C SER A 182 -6.29 -2.77 13.67
N TRP A 183 -5.19 -2.00 13.69
CA TRP A 183 -4.04 -2.30 14.53
C TRP A 183 -4.38 -2.19 16.03
N VAL A 184 -5.05 -1.12 16.44
CA VAL A 184 -5.48 -0.93 17.84
C VAL A 184 -6.46 -2.04 18.27
N TYR A 185 -7.42 -2.36 17.41
CA TYR A 185 -8.38 -3.43 17.69
C TYR A 185 -7.71 -4.80 17.85
N GLU A 186 -6.87 -5.20 16.87
CA GLU A 186 -6.19 -6.49 16.92
C GLU A 186 -5.20 -6.60 18.10
N THR A 187 -4.49 -5.53 18.48
CA THR A 187 -3.65 -5.52 19.69
C THR A 187 -4.46 -5.68 20.97
N GLY A 188 -5.71 -5.21 20.97
CA GLY A 188 -6.62 -5.36 22.11
C GLY A 188 -7.18 -6.77 22.27
N ILE A 189 -7.49 -7.47 21.18
CA ILE A 189 -8.14 -8.78 21.22
C ILE A 189 -7.19 -9.98 21.17
N CYS A 190 -5.97 -9.80 20.66
CA CYS A 190 -5.02 -10.90 20.51
C CYS A 190 -4.21 -11.19 21.79
N PHE A 191 -4.22 -10.28 22.77
CA PHE A 191 -3.48 -10.43 24.02
C PHE A 191 -4.41 -10.41 25.22
N GLN A 192 -4.13 -11.21 26.24
CA GLN A 192 -4.92 -11.25 27.51
C GLN A 192 -4.89 -9.86 28.18
N ARG A 193 -3.70 -9.27 28.25
CA ARG A 193 -3.53 -7.87 28.64
C ARG A 193 -3.33 -7.04 27.36
N PRO A 194 -4.27 -6.14 27.02
CA PRO A 194 -4.10 -5.23 25.88
C PRO A 194 -2.74 -4.53 25.93
N LEU A 195 -2.04 -4.53 24.77
CA LEU A 195 -0.77 -3.83 24.67
C LEU A 195 -0.97 -2.32 24.74
N ARG A 196 -0.04 -1.63 25.40
CA ARG A 196 -0.06 -0.17 25.45
C ARG A 196 0.29 0.42 24.09
N SER A 197 -0.75 0.63 23.29
CA SER A 197 -0.66 1.16 21.94
C SER A 197 -0.77 2.69 21.95
N HIS A 198 0.07 3.37 21.16
CA HIS A 198 0.02 4.81 20.98
C HIS A 198 0.10 5.18 19.49
N ILE A 199 -0.83 6.03 19.05
CA ILE A 199 -0.80 6.62 17.71
C ILE A 199 -0.04 7.94 17.78
N LEU A 200 1.03 8.06 16.98
CA LEU A 200 1.93 9.21 17.02
C LEU A 200 1.27 10.54 16.59
N ASP A 201 0.04 10.51 16.09
CA ASP A 201 -0.75 11.71 15.76
C ASP A 201 -1.08 12.57 17.00
N ALA A 202 -1.22 11.96 18.17
CA ALA A 202 -1.60 12.61 19.44
C ALA A 202 -0.41 13.03 20.30
N GLY A 203 0.81 13.07 19.76
CA GLY A 203 2.03 13.38 20.48
C GLY A 203 2.98 12.19 20.58
N ARG A 204 4.05 12.33 21.35
CA ARG A 204 5.07 11.28 21.52
C ARG A 204 4.89 10.56 22.85
N ASP A 205 4.78 9.24 22.82
CA ASP A 205 4.85 8.37 24.00
C ASP A 205 6.11 7.50 23.92
N PRO A 206 7.21 7.84 24.64
CA PRO A 206 8.42 7.04 24.63
C PRO A 206 8.27 5.69 25.34
N TRP A 207 7.18 5.48 26.10
CA TRP A 207 6.93 4.27 26.88
C TRP A 207 5.91 3.32 26.24
N ALA A 208 5.40 3.62 25.06
CA ALA A 208 4.48 2.75 24.35
C ALA A 208 5.12 1.36 24.09
N GLU A 209 4.33 0.28 24.22
CA GLU A 209 4.73 -1.07 23.79
C GLU A 209 4.54 -1.21 22.28
N VAL A 210 3.49 -0.59 21.73
CA VAL A 210 3.20 -0.52 20.29
C VAL A 210 3.07 0.94 19.88
N LEU A 211 3.92 1.40 18.99
CA LEU A 211 3.87 2.75 18.43
C LEU A 211 3.40 2.66 16.99
N ILE A 212 2.34 3.40 16.65
CA ILE A 212 1.73 3.39 15.30
C ILE A 212 1.93 4.76 14.66
N VAL A 213 2.45 4.78 13.42
CA VAL A 213 2.74 5.99 12.67
C VAL A 213 2.43 5.81 11.18
N ASN A 214 2.04 6.88 10.48
CA ASN A 214 1.85 6.82 9.04
C ASN A 214 3.13 7.19 8.26
N TYR A 215 3.18 6.79 6.99
CA TYR A 215 4.32 7.04 6.11
C TYR A 215 4.63 8.53 5.94
N GLU A 216 3.61 9.39 5.90
CA GLU A 216 3.74 10.83 5.71
C GLU A 216 4.46 11.53 6.86
N ARG A 217 4.46 10.93 8.05
CA ARG A 217 5.12 11.49 9.24
C ARG A 217 6.55 11.01 9.43
N LEU A 218 6.98 9.93 8.76
CA LEU A 218 8.27 9.30 9.01
C LEU A 218 9.44 10.29 8.97
N ASN A 219 9.53 11.13 7.95
CA ASN A 219 10.63 12.08 7.81
C ASN A 219 10.68 13.10 8.94
N ARG A 220 9.52 13.59 9.38
CA ARG A 220 9.45 14.57 10.47
C ARG A 220 9.81 13.96 11.81
N GLU A 221 9.46 12.71 12.05
CA GLU A 221 9.66 12.03 13.32
C GLU A 221 10.89 11.10 13.31
N LEU A 222 11.71 11.13 12.26
CA LEU A 222 12.78 10.17 11.99
C LEU A 222 13.73 9.99 13.18
N ALA A 223 14.24 11.11 13.73
CA ALA A 223 15.18 11.08 14.87
C ALA A 223 14.55 10.49 16.15
N PHE A 224 13.27 10.84 16.42
CA PHE A 224 12.54 10.27 17.55
C PHE A 224 12.33 8.76 17.37
N LEU A 225 11.90 8.33 16.17
CA LEU A 225 11.65 6.92 15.87
C LEU A 225 12.93 6.09 15.93
N ALA A 226 14.04 6.60 15.41
CA ALA A 226 15.35 5.95 15.52
C ALA A 226 15.80 5.77 16.98
N SER A 227 15.66 6.83 17.79
CA SER A 227 15.97 6.78 19.23
C SER A 227 15.05 5.81 19.98
N TRP A 228 13.75 5.79 19.63
CA TRP A 228 12.77 4.90 20.25
C TRP A 228 13.05 3.42 19.92
N LEU A 229 13.43 3.09 18.66
CA LEU A 229 13.81 1.74 18.26
C LEU A 229 15.06 1.24 18.99
N LYS A 230 16.05 2.11 19.20
CA LYS A 230 17.31 1.78 19.89
C LYS A 230 17.16 1.61 21.40
N ALA A 231 16.18 2.27 22.03
CA ALA A 231 16.06 2.32 23.48
C ALA A 231 15.77 0.96 24.11
N GLU A 232 15.12 0.05 23.37
CA GLU A 232 14.80 -1.32 23.79
C GLU A 232 14.82 -2.24 22.57
N PRO A 233 15.08 -3.54 22.71
CA PRO A 233 14.96 -4.49 21.61
C PRO A 233 13.60 -4.37 20.90
N SER A 234 13.61 -4.14 19.60
CA SER A 234 12.44 -3.66 18.88
C SER A 234 12.17 -4.42 17.58
N MET A 235 10.89 -4.51 17.23
CA MET A 235 10.42 -4.95 15.92
C MET A 235 9.87 -3.77 15.13
N LEU A 236 10.31 -3.61 13.90
CA LEU A 236 9.78 -2.64 12.94
C LEU A 236 8.94 -3.37 11.89
N LEU A 237 7.71 -2.92 11.74
CA LEU A 237 6.75 -3.48 10.80
C LEU A 237 6.28 -2.40 9.83
N LEU A 238 6.30 -2.71 8.53
CA LEU A 238 5.70 -1.88 7.50
C LEU A 238 4.44 -2.56 6.97
N ASP A 239 3.29 -1.95 7.21
CA ASP A 239 2.01 -2.37 6.64
C ASP A 239 1.75 -1.62 5.34
N GLU A 240 1.17 -2.30 4.34
CA GLU A 240 1.07 -1.83 2.96
C GLU A 240 2.44 -1.34 2.44
N ALA A 241 3.43 -2.21 2.62
CA ALA A 241 4.84 -1.89 2.36
C ALA A 241 5.15 -1.50 0.91
N HIS A 242 4.25 -1.78 -0.05
CA HIS A 242 4.35 -1.29 -1.42
C HIS A 242 4.50 0.25 -1.50
N ARG A 243 4.11 0.99 -0.45
CA ARG A 243 4.32 2.46 -0.35
C ARG A 243 5.78 2.86 -0.30
N MET A 244 6.69 1.95 0.09
CA MET A 244 8.13 2.21 0.09
C MET A 244 8.88 1.61 -1.13
N LYS A 245 8.19 1.11 -2.14
CA LYS A 245 8.75 0.37 -3.29
C LYS A 245 9.86 1.09 -4.07
N LEU A 246 9.91 2.43 -4.05
CA LEU A 246 10.99 3.20 -4.65
C LEU A 246 12.32 3.10 -3.86
N GLY A 247 12.32 2.43 -2.69
CA GLY A 247 13.47 2.30 -1.82
C GLY A 247 14.04 3.67 -1.45
N SER A 248 15.35 3.79 -1.34
CA SER A 248 16.03 5.04 -0.98
C SER A 248 15.79 6.22 -1.93
N ARG A 249 15.22 5.99 -3.12
CA ARG A 249 14.86 7.05 -4.07
C ARG A 249 13.50 7.70 -3.77
N GLY A 250 12.66 7.05 -3.01
CA GLY A 250 11.34 7.55 -2.62
C GLY A 250 11.38 8.21 -1.23
N THR A 251 10.55 9.23 -1.02
CA THR A 251 10.48 9.97 0.25
C THR A 251 10.17 9.06 1.43
N TYR A 252 9.20 8.16 1.28
CA TYR A 252 8.84 7.20 2.34
C TYR A 252 9.89 6.08 2.45
N GLY A 253 10.36 5.59 1.31
CA GLY A 253 11.36 4.53 1.27
C GLY A 253 12.68 4.95 1.91
N ALA A 254 13.14 6.17 1.69
CA ALA A 254 14.36 6.67 2.32
C ALA A 254 14.28 6.65 3.86
N ALA A 255 13.15 7.09 4.43
CA ALA A 255 12.94 7.05 5.87
C ALA A 255 12.85 5.61 6.40
N CYS A 256 12.15 4.71 5.69
CA CYS A 256 12.08 3.30 6.06
C CYS A 256 13.48 2.64 6.04
N MET A 257 14.28 2.88 4.99
CA MET A 257 15.63 2.34 4.88
C MET A 257 16.58 2.87 5.96
N ALA A 258 16.38 4.10 6.43
CA ALA A 258 17.15 4.67 7.55
C ALA A 258 16.76 4.03 8.91
N LEU A 259 15.48 3.71 9.13
CA LEU A 259 14.98 3.09 10.35
C LEU A 259 15.21 1.57 10.39
N GLY A 260 15.17 0.89 9.26
CA GLY A 260 15.28 -0.57 9.17
C GLY A 260 16.43 -1.16 9.97
N PRO A 261 17.67 -0.69 9.79
CA PRO A 261 18.83 -1.21 10.54
C PRO A 261 18.76 -1.01 12.05
N GLN A 262 17.95 -0.07 12.54
CA GLN A 262 17.81 0.23 13.97
C GLN A 262 16.92 -0.76 14.72
N ALA A 263 16.17 -1.61 14.00
CA ALA A 263 15.29 -2.60 14.59
C ALA A 263 15.95 -3.99 14.62
N ASP A 264 15.78 -4.71 15.73
CA ASP A 264 16.29 -6.07 15.89
C ASP A 264 15.52 -7.08 15.03
N ARG A 265 14.27 -6.78 14.71
CA ARG A 265 13.43 -7.57 13.81
C ARG A 265 12.68 -6.69 12.82
N ARG A 266 12.61 -7.12 11.56
CA ARG A 266 11.92 -6.39 10.48
C ARG A 266 10.89 -7.31 9.82
N LEU A 267 9.67 -6.78 9.61
CA LEU A 267 8.60 -7.48 8.92
C LEU A 267 7.87 -6.51 7.99
N ILE A 268 7.55 -6.96 6.79
CA ILE A 268 6.72 -6.21 5.85
C ILE A 268 5.45 -6.98 5.50
N LEU A 269 4.35 -6.24 5.37
CA LEU A 269 3.05 -6.76 4.97
C LEU A 269 2.59 -6.03 3.72
N THR A 270 2.23 -6.76 2.68
CA THR A 270 1.54 -6.20 1.51
C THR A 270 0.87 -7.29 0.69
N GLY A 271 -0.34 -7.06 0.22
CA GLY A 271 -0.98 -7.94 -0.76
C GLY A 271 -0.43 -7.75 -2.19
N THR A 272 0.31 -6.66 -2.42
CA THR A 272 0.78 -6.21 -3.74
C THR A 272 2.28 -5.91 -3.72
N PRO A 273 3.16 -6.94 -3.69
CA PRO A 273 4.59 -6.74 -3.41
C PRO A 273 5.40 -6.11 -4.55
N ALA A 274 4.94 -6.20 -5.80
CA ALA A 274 5.75 -5.82 -6.96
C ALA A 274 4.94 -5.06 -8.01
N PRO A 275 4.40 -3.88 -7.65
CA PRO A 275 3.52 -3.14 -8.56
C PRO A 275 4.17 -2.76 -9.90
N ASN A 276 5.46 -2.50 -9.97
CA ASN A 276 6.13 -2.09 -11.20
C ASN A 276 7.20 -3.10 -11.67
N GLY A 277 7.28 -4.28 -11.06
CA GLY A 277 8.20 -5.34 -11.48
C GLY A 277 9.21 -5.77 -10.43
N ALA A 278 10.21 -6.57 -10.85
CA ALA A 278 11.21 -7.19 -9.96
C ALA A 278 11.96 -6.20 -9.06
N LYS A 279 12.15 -4.95 -9.52
CA LYS A 279 12.84 -3.92 -8.74
C LYS A 279 12.11 -3.54 -7.45
N ASP A 280 10.79 -3.62 -7.43
CA ASP A 280 10.02 -3.37 -6.23
C ASP A 280 10.28 -4.46 -5.18
N LEU A 281 10.34 -5.74 -5.60
CA LEU A 281 10.72 -6.85 -4.71
C LEU A 281 12.13 -6.66 -4.14
N GLU A 282 13.10 -6.26 -4.96
CA GLU A 282 14.45 -5.97 -4.50
C GLU A 282 14.47 -4.89 -3.42
N ASN A 283 13.69 -3.81 -3.59
CA ASN A 283 13.62 -2.73 -2.62
C ASN A 283 12.91 -3.15 -1.32
N LEU A 284 11.79 -3.89 -1.43
CA LEU A 284 11.06 -4.40 -0.27
C LEU A 284 11.91 -5.37 0.55
N LEU A 285 12.52 -6.35 -0.11
CA LEU A 285 13.38 -7.32 0.57
C LEU A 285 14.71 -6.70 1.02
N GLY A 286 15.18 -5.64 0.35
CA GLY A 286 16.33 -4.84 0.78
C GLY A 286 16.09 -4.10 2.11
N PHE A 287 14.84 -3.69 2.39
CA PHE A 287 14.48 -3.19 3.71
C PHE A 287 14.51 -4.30 4.78
N VAL A 288 14.00 -5.48 4.44
CA VAL A 288 13.97 -6.62 5.36
C VAL A 288 15.38 -7.08 5.71
N TRP A 289 16.28 -7.17 4.72
CA TRP A 289 17.68 -7.56 4.87
C TRP A 289 18.62 -6.51 4.27
N PRO A 290 18.89 -5.40 5.01
CA PRO A 290 19.70 -4.29 4.50
C PRO A 290 21.16 -4.68 4.29
N GLY A 291 21.87 -3.91 3.48
CA GLY A 291 23.30 -4.07 3.26
C GLY A 291 23.64 -5.30 2.42
N HIS A 292 24.41 -6.20 2.97
CA HIS A 292 24.84 -7.42 2.26
C HIS A 292 23.68 -8.36 1.92
N GLY A 293 22.61 -8.41 2.72
CA GLY A 293 21.40 -9.16 2.43
C GLY A 293 20.72 -8.67 1.16
N GLN A 294 20.56 -7.35 1.02
CA GLN A 294 20.03 -6.74 -0.19
C GLN A 294 20.87 -7.08 -1.44
N ARG A 295 22.20 -7.02 -1.33
CA ARG A 295 23.09 -7.41 -2.44
C ARG A 295 22.86 -8.88 -2.85
N THR A 296 22.70 -9.78 -1.89
CA THR A 296 22.42 -11.19 -2.17
C THR A 296 21.08 -11.36 -2.90
N VAL A 297 20.03 -10.65 -2.48
CA VAL A 297 18.72 -10.63 -3.16
C VAL A 297 18.86 -10.13 -4.60
N VAL A 298 19.52 -8.96 -4.79
CA VAL A 298 19.73 -8.37 -6.13
C VAL A 298 20.50 -9.31 -7.04
N GLN A 299 21.55 -9.98 -6.54
CA GLN A 299 22.34 -10.94 -7.31
C GLN A 299 21.52 -12.17 -7.70
N ALA A 300 20.67 -12.67 -6.81
CA ALA A 300 19.85 -13.85 -7.07
C ALA A 300 18.82 -13.65 -8.18
N VAL A 301 18.34 -12.42 -8.38
CA VAL A 301 17.33 -12.08 -9.42
C VAL A 301 17.92 -11.40 -10.66
N ALA A 302 19.23 -11.20 -10.70
CA ALA A 302 19.88 -10.45 -11.76
C ALA A 302 19.58 -11.04 -13.16
N GLY A 303 19.09 -10.20 -14.07
CA GLY A 303 18.78 -10.58 -15.45
C GLY A 303 17.46 -11.33 -15.65
N GLY A 304 16.68 -11.60 -14.58
CA GLY A 304 15.37 -12.23 -14.65
C GLY A 304 14.21 -11.22 -14.72
N ASP A 305 13.07 -11.70 -15.22
CA ASP A 305 11.81 -10.99 -15.13
C ASP A 305 11.17 -11.13 -13.73
N LEU A 306 9.98 -10.57 -13.54
CA LEU A 306 9.29 -10.63 -12.25
C LEU A 306 8.90 -12.07 -11.85
N SER A 307 8.53 -12.93 -12.80
CA SER A 307 8.19 -14.32 -12.52
C SER A 307 9.41 -15.10 -12.01
N HIS A 308 10.57 -14.90 -12.64
CA HIS A 308 11.84 -15.44 -12.18
C HIS A 308 12.17 -14.94 -10.77
N ALA A 309 12.11 -13.62 -10.55
CA ALA A 309 12.38 -13.00 -9.25
C ALA A 309 11.45 -13.55 -8.15
N SER A 310 10.15 -13.69 -8.43
CA SER A 310 9.18 -14.25 -7.51
C SER A 310 9.49 -15.70 -7.14
N ALA A 311 9.83 -16.52 -8.12
CA ALA A 311 10.20 -17.93 -7.91
C ALA A 311 11.48 -18.08 -7.07
N VAL A 312 12.54 -17.35 -7.43
CA VAL A 312 13.83 -17.41 -6.72
C VAL A 312 13.71 -16.92 -5.29
N LEU A 313 12.95 -15.83 -5.06
CA LEU A 313 12.82 -15.22 -3.73
C LEU A 313 11.72 -15.87 -2.87
N ARG A 314 10.98 -16.86 -3.38
CA ARG A 314 9.90 -17.57 -2.67
C ARG A 314 10.29 -18.07 -1.27
N PRO A 315 11.51 -18.54 -1.01
CA PRO A 315 11.95 -18.94 0.33
C PRO A 315 11.94 -17.80 1.37
N LEU A 316 12.04 -16.54 0.94
CA LEU A 316 12.22 -15.37 1.82
C LEU A 316 10.91 -14.70 2.24
N PHE A 317 9.76 -15.15 1.76
CA PHE A 317 8.46 -14.56 2.11
C PHE A 317 7.37 -15.63 2.29
N THR A 318 6.31 -15.25 2.99
CA THR A 318 5.08 -16.05 3.07
C THR A 318 4.04 -15.51 2.12
N ARG A 319 3.15 -16.40 1.67
CA ARG A 319 2.03 -16.05 0.82
C ARG A 319 0.90 -17.05 1.00
N THR A 320 -0.25 -16.52 1.38
CA THR A 320 -1.54 -17.22 1.40
C THR A 320 -2.39 -16.66 0.27
N THR A 321 -2.97 -17.53 -0.55
CA THR A 321 -3.79 -17.19 -1.72
C THR A 321 -5.27 -17.04 -1.32
N LYS A 322 -6.10 -16.45 -2.19
CA LYS A 322 -7.55 -16.38 -1.97
C LYS A 322 -8.20 -17.78 -1.88
N GLN A 323 -7.68 -18.74 -2.64
CA GLN A 323 -8.20 -20.12 -2.59
C GLN A 323 -7.98 -20.77 -1.24
N GLU A 324 -6.81 -20.57 -0.62
CA GLU A 324 -6.49 -21.07 0.72
C GLU A 324 -7.37 -20.46 1.83
N LEU A 325 -7.99 -19.30 1.58
CA LEU A 325 -8.92 -18.71 2.53
C LEU A 325 -10.25 -19.47 2.64
N GLY A 326 -10.58 -20.34 1.69
CA GLY A 326 -11.83 -21.10 1.67
C GLY A 326 -13.08 -20.20 1.61
N LEU A 327 -12.96 -19.00 1.02
CA LEU A 327 -14.06 -18.05 0.93
C LEU A 327 -15.13 -18.54 -0.06
N PRO A 328 -16.42 -18.22 0.19
CA PRO A 328 -17.47 -18.42 -0.80
C PRO A 328 -17.15 -17.68 -2.10
N PRO A 329 -17.69 -18.11 -3.24
CA PRO A 329 -17.47 -17.46 -4.52
C PRO A 329 -18.03 -16.03 -4.52
N VAL A 330 -17.39 -15.15 -5.28
CA VAL A 330 -17.91 -13.82 -5.60
C VAL A 330 -18.68 -13.92 -6.91
N THR A 331 -19.96 -13.56 -6.91
CA THR A 331 -20.75 -13.39 -8.12
C THR A 331 -20.65 -11.94 -8.57
N ALA A 332 -19.82 -11.68 -9.58
CA ALA A 332 -19.66 -10.36 -10.17
C ALA A 332 -20.42 -10.27 -11.50
N ARG A 333 -21.18 -9.20 -11.67
CA ARG A 333 -21.88 -8.92 -12.94
C ARG A 333 -21.67 -7.47 -13.36
N VAL A 334 -21.55 -7.26 -14.68
CA VAL A 334 -21.56 -5.93 -15.27
C VAL A 334 -22.97 -5.66 -15.81
N VAL A 335 -23.55 -4.56 -15.37
CA VAL A 335 -24.84 -4.07 -15.89
C VAL A 335 -24.55 -2.93 -16.85
N ARG A 336 -24.88 -3.15 -18.11
CA ARG A 336 -24.76 -2.13 -19.15
C ARG A 336 -25.93 -1.16 -19.04
N VAL A 337 -25.62 0.13 -18.97
CA VAL A 337 -26.61 1.19 -18.79
C VAL A 337 -26.54 2.13 -19.99
N PRO A 338 -27.61 2.23 -20.82
CA PRO A 338 -27.62 3.17 -21.92
C PRO A 338 -27.65 4.62 -21.41
N LEU A 339 -26.91 5.49 -22.07
CA LEU A 339 -26.96 6.91 -21.74
C LEU A 339 -28.31 7.52 -22.17
N ALA A 340 -28.83 8.45 -21.36
CA ALA A 340 -29.96 9.29 -21.76
C ALA A 340 -29.58 10.20 -22.94
N PRO A 341 -30.52 10.67 -23.78
CA PRO A 341 -30.21 11.42 -25.00
C PRO A 341 -29.27 12.61 -24.79
N LEU A 342 -29.58 13.51 -23.88
CA LEU A 342 -28.74 14.69 -23.59
C LEU A 342 -27.38 14.27 -23.00
N HIS A 343 -27.37 13.26 -22.15
CA HIS A 343 -26.15 12.68 -21.60
C HIS A 343 -25.25 12.13 -22.72
N SER A 344 -25.82 11.39 -23.68
CA SER A 344 -25.11 10.87 -24.85
C SER A 344 -24.54 11.98 -25.74
N GLU A 345 -25.32 13.05 -25.98
CA GLU A 345 -24.88 14.21 -26.75
C GLU A 345 -23.70 14.94 -26.07
N ILE A 346 -23.77 15.15 -24.75
CA ILE A 346 -22.67 15.76 -23.97
C ILE A 346 -21.42 14.88 -24.04
N TYR A 347 -21.57 13.56 -23.86
CA TYR A 347 -20.45 12.64 -23.92
C TYR A 347 -19.80 12.62 -25.30
N GLY A 348 -20.59 12.53 -26.39
CA GLY A 348 -20.10 12.57 -27.76
C GLY A 348 -19.40 13.89 -28.12
N ALA A 349 -19.97 15.03 -27.72
CA ALA A 349 -19.33 16.33 -27.92
C ALA A 349 -17.99 16.46 -27.17
N LEU A 350 -17.90 15.90 -25.96
CA LEU A 350 -16.68 15.88 -25.18
C LEU A 350 -15.59 15.02 -25.84
N VAL A 351 -15.94 13.82 -26.35
CA VAL A 351 -15.06 12.94 -27.13
C VAL A 351 -14.56 13.63 -28.38
N GLY A 352 -15.45 14.28 -29.16
CA GLY A 352 -15.09 15.02 -30.35
C GLY A 352 -14.11 16.17 -30.08
N ASN A 353 -14.31 16.91 -28.99
CA ASN A 353 -13.39 17.96 -28.53
C ASN A 353 -12.01 17.41 -28.17
N PHE A 354 -11.95 16.29 -27.46
CA PHE A 354 -10.67 15.65 -27.12
C PHE A 354 -9.98 15.03 -28.33
N SER A 355 -10.73 14.43 -29.27
CA SER A 355 -10.17 13.91 -30.51
C SER A 355 -9.49 14.99 -31.34
N ALA A 356 -10.13 16.17 -31.47
CA ALA A 356 -9.54 17.31 -32.19
C ALA A 356 -8.25 17.83 -31.53
N ARG A 357 -8.15 17.74 -30.22
CA ARG A 357 -6.95 18.18 -29.46
C ARG A 357 -5.89 17.10 -29.30
N ALA A 358 -6.24 15.82 -29.42
CA ALA A 358 -5.33 14.69 -29.16
C ALA A 358 -4.06 14.73 -30.03
N SER A 359 -4.17 15.21 -31.27
CA SER A 359 -3.03 15.35 -32.19
C SER A 359 -2.02 16.43 -31.73
N ALA A 360 -2.47 17.44 -30.97
CA ALA A 360 -1.64 18.53 -30.48
C ALA A 360 -1.00 18.25 -29.10
N VAL A 361 -1.48 17.24 -28.38
CA VAL A 361 -1.16 16.99 -26.96
C VAL A 361 -0.68 15.54 -26.75
N ALA A 362 -0.32 14.83 -27.82
CA ALA A 362 0.04 13.40 -27.74
C ALA A 362 1.20 13.08 -26.78
N ASP A 363 2.07 14.05 -26.50
CA ASP A 363 3.22 13.91 -25.59
C ASP A 363 2.96 14.48 -24.18
N ASP A 364 1.78 15.09 -23.92
CA ASP A 364 1.43 15.62 -22.60
C ASP A 364 0.54 14.64 -21.82
N PHE A 365 1.17 13.77 -21.08
CA PHE A 365 0.52 12.78 -20.21
C PHE A 365 -0.47 13.39 -19.21
N ASN A 366 -0.17 14.58 -18.67
CA ASN A 366 -1.05 15.23 -17.72
C ASN A 366 -2.35 15.73 -18.36
N ALA A 367 -2.25 16.27 -19.58
CA ALA A 367 -3.42 16.74 -20.33
C ALA A 367 -4.32 15.56 -20.73
N LEU A 368 -3.72 14.44 -21.15
CA LEU A 368 -4.43 13.20 -21.49
C LEU A 368 -5.10 12.58 -20.27
N GLY A 369 -4.42 12.54 -19.13
CA GLY A 369 -5.00 12.07 -17.87
C GLY A 369 -6.21 12.90 -17.42
N LYS A 370 -6.13 14.24 -17.55
CA LYS A 370 -7.26 15.14 -17.28
C LYS A 370 -8.44 14.87 -18.23
N SER A 371 -8.16 14.58 -19.50
CA SER A 371 -9.20 14.24 -20.49
C SER A 371 -9.89 12.94 -20.15
N ALA A 372 -9.15 11.90 -19.81
CA ALA A 372 -9.70 10.61 -19.39
C ALA A 372 -10.59 10.77 -18.13
N LEU A 373 -10.13 11.54 -17.15
CA LEU A 373 -10.91 11.80 -15.93
C LEU A 373 -12.22 12.54 -16.22
N ARG A 374 -12.20 13.51 -17.15
CA ARG A 374 -13.43 14.20 -17.59
C ARG A 374 -14.38 13.26 -18.32
N LEU A 375 -13.87 12.30 -19.11
CA LEU A 375 -14.71 11.26 -19.73
C LEU A 375 -15.35 10.34 -18.68
N LEU A 376 -14.61 9.96 -17.63
CA LEU A 376 -15.16 9.20 -16.49
C LEU A 376 -16.27 9.99 -15.78
N MET A 377 -16.04 11.28 -15.50
CA MET A 377 -17.06 12.16 -14.92
C MET A 377 -18.31 12.22 -15.81
N ALA A 378 -18.11 12.44 -17.12
CA ALA A 378 -19.21 12.50 -18.07
C ALA A 378 -19.97 11.16 -18.18
N ALA A 379 -19.29 10.01 -18.20
CA ALA A 379 -19.91 8.70 -18.23
C ALA A 379 -20.69 8.38 -16.94
N THR A 380 -20.27 8.95 -15.81
CA THR A 380 -20.95 8.78 -14.52
C THR A 380 -22.14 9.72 -14.38
N ASN A 381 -21.90 11.03 -14.48
CA ASN A 381 -22.92 12.08 -14.47
C ASN A 381 -22.34 13.36 -15.06
N PRO A 382 -22.91 13.91 -16.16
CA PRO A 382 -22.43 15.13 -16.81
C PRO A 382 -22.36 16.35 -15.89
N ALA A 383 -23.20 16.42 -14.85
CA ALA A 383 -23.18 17.52 -13.86
C ALA A 383 -21.80 17.67 -13.19
N LEU A 384 -21.03 16.60 -13.05
CA LEU A 384 -19.68 16.63 -12.48
C LEU A 384 -18.69 17.48 -13.29
N LEU A 385 -18.97 17.75 -14.57
CA LEU A 385 -18.14 18.60 -15.42
C LEU A 385 -18.24 20.08 -15.06
N LEU A 386 -19.42 20.53 -14.59
CA LEU A 386 -19.70 21.92 -14.26
C LEU A 386 -19.31 22.30 -12.83
N GLU A 387 -19.22 21.32 -11.96
CA GLU A 387 -18.87 21.53 -10.56
C GLU A 387 -17.36 21.43 -10.37
N GLY A 388 -16.80 22.32 -9.57
CA GLY A 388 -15.42 22.22 -9.12
C GLY A 388 -15.22 21.01 -8.20
N ALA A 389 -14.01 20.46 -8.16
CA ALA A 389 -13.68 19.37 -7.28
C ALA A 389 -13.88 19.75 -5.81
N SER A 390 -14.47 18.84 -5.03
CA SER A 390 -14.51 18.96 -3.58
C SER A 390 -13.09 18.95 -3.00
N LYS A 391 -12.83 19.71 -1.94
CA LYS A 391 -11.55 19.63 -1.18
C LYS A 391 -11.30 18.26 -0.56
N TYR A 392 -12.31 17.40 -0.50
CA TYR A 392 -12.25 16.05 0.06
C TYR A 392 -12.04 14.98 -1.00
N GLU A 393 -12.06 15.33 -2.28
CA GLU A 393 -11.66 14.39 -3.33
C GLU A 393 -10.15 14.13 -3.26
N PRO A 394 -9.70 12.90 -3.58
CA PRO A 394 -8.30 12.60 -3.77
C PRO A 394 -7.62 13.62 -4.70
N VAL A 395 -6.37 13.96 -4.44
CA VAL A 395 -5.66 15.02 -5.16
C VAL A 395 -5.66 14.78 -6.68
N GLU A 396 -5.52 13.52 -7.07
CA GLU A 396 -5.50 13.06 -8.46
C GLU A 396 -6.83 13.27 -9.20
N TYR A 397 -7.96 13.43 -8.49
CA TYR A 397 -9.29 13.68 -9.07
C TYR A 397 -9.74 15.13 -8.98
N ARG A 398 -8.90 16.01 -8.46
CA ARG A 398 -9.23 17.44 -8.33
C ARG A 398 -9.04 18.16 -9.65
N LEU A 399 -10.10 18.26 -10.41
CA LEU A 399 -10.14 19.09 -11.62
C LEU A 399 -10.99 20.34 -11.39
N PRO A 400 -10.61 21.46 -12.01
CA PRO A 400 -11.48 22.64 -12.07
C PRO A 400 -12.71 22.34 -12.94
N PRO A 401 -13.79 23.11 -12.83
CA PRO A 401 -14.92 23.06 -13.74
C PRO A 401 -14.45 23.08 -15.20
N LEU A 402 -15.19 22.41 -16.06
CA LEU A 402 -14.91 22.43 -17.48
C LEU A 402 -15.29 23.80 -18.06
N GLU A 403 -14.30 24.56 -18.51
CA GLU A 403 -14.52 25.80 -19.26
C GLU A 403 -14.64 25.46 -20.75
N VAL A 404 -15.78 25.83 -21.35
CA VAL A 404 -16.06 25.60 -22.78
C VAL A 404 -16.36 26.95 -23.43
N PRO A 405 -15.69 27.28 -24.57
CA PRO A 405 -16.02 28.47 -25.33
C PRO A 405 -17.50 28.52 -25.78
N GLN A 406 -18.11 29.68 -25.82
CA GLN A 406 -19.54 29.85 -26.13
C GLN A 406 -19.91 29.44 -27.57
N ASP A 407 -18.95 29.40 -28.47
CA ASP A 407 -19.11 29.03 -29.89
C ASP A 407 -18.95 27.51 -30.11
N HIS A 408 -18.76 26.72 -29.02
CA HIS A 408 -18.57 25.28 -29.10
C HIS A 408 -19.87 24.52 -28.84
N SER A 409 -20.16 23.47 -29.62
CA SER A 409 -21.37 22.64 -29.47
C SER A 409 -21.57 22.08 -28.05
N LEU A 410 -20.49 21.74 -27.37
CA LEU A 410 -20.51 21.27 -25.99
C LEU A 410 -21.07 22.32 -25.02
N TYR A 411 -20.88 23.62 -25.30
CA TYR A 411 -21.45 24.70 -24.49
C TYR A 411 -22.98 24.69 -24.48
N ASP A 412 -23.61 24.49 -25.64
CA ASP A 412 -25.07 24.42 -25.76
C ASP A 412 -25.62 23.20 -25.01
N HIS A 413 -24.98 22.04 -25.10
CA HIS A 413 -25.38 20.86 -24.36
C HIS A 413 -25.25 21.04 -22.84
N LEU A 414 -24.15 21.62 -22.37
CA LEU A 414 -23.94 21.90 -20.94
C LEU A 414 -24.91 22.96 -20.42
N LYS A 415 -25.28 23.96 -21.22
CA LYS A 415 -26.27 24.99 -20.86
C LYS A 415 -27.65 24.37 -20.60
N ASN A 416 -28.01 23.32 -21.33
CA ASN A 416 -29.30 22.63 -21.19
C ASN A 416 -29.25 21.53 -20.10
N LEU A 417 -28.15 21.41 -19.35
CA LEU A 417 -27.98 20.39 -18.33
C LEU A 417 -29.02 20.48 -17.20
N SER A 418 -29.62 21.63 -16.97
CA SER A 418 -30.74 21.81 -16.02
C SER A 418 -31.95 20.94 -16.36
N ASP A 419 -32.10 20.54 -17.62
CA ASP A 419 -33.16 19.66 -18.09
C ASP A 419 -32.81 18.17 -17.93
N TYR A 420 -31.57 17.87 -17.47
CA TYR A 420 -31.06 16.55 -17.21
C TYR A 420 -31.44 16.10 -15.79
N GLU A 421 -32.47 15.30 -15.67
CA GLU A 421 -33.09 14.95 -14.40
C GLU A 421 -32.23 14.05 -13.53
N LEU A 422 -31.79 12.88 -14.06
CA LEU A 422 -31.09 11.86 -13.30
C LEU A 422 -30.14 11.05 -14.18
N SER A 423 -28.91 10.86 -13.71
CA SER A 423 -27.98 9.94 -14.37
C SER A 423 -28.56 8.53 -14.41
N PRO A 424 -28.55 7.85 -15.59
CA PRO A 424 -29.00 6.47 -15.70
C PRO A 424 -28.28 5.51 -14.74
N LYS A 425 -26.99 5.70 -14.48
CA LYS A 425 -26.26 4.92 -13.48
C LYS A 425 -26.78 5.15 -12.05
N TYR A 426 -27.17 6.39 -11.71
CA TYR A 426 -27.75 6.66 -10.39
C TYR A 426 -29.12 6.04 -10.22
N ALA A 427 -29.93 6.07 -11.28
CA ALA A 427 -31.23 5.41 -11.31
C ALA A 427 -31.10 3.88 -11.11
N GLU A 428 -30.18 3.26 -11.85
CA GLU A 428 -29.93 1.81 -11.74
C GLU A 428 -29.37 1.45 -10.36
N ALA A 429 -28.42 2.22 -9.82
CA ALA A 429 -27.90 2.01 -8.47
C ALA A 429 -29.04 2.08 -7.42
N SER A 430 -29.92 3.07 -7.54
CA SER A 430 -31.07 3.22 -6.63
C SER A 430 -32.05 2.04 -6.76
N ALA A 431 -32.31 1.54 -7.97
CA ALA A 431 -33.17 0.38 -8.19
C ALA A 431 -32.58 -0.88 -7.54
N ILE A 432 -31.26 -1.10 -7.65
CA ILE A 432 -30.57 -2.23 -7.01
C ILE A 432 -30.63 -2.12 -5.48
N VAL A 433 -30.38 -0.94 -4.92
CA VAL A 433 -30.46 -0.70 -3.47
C VAL A 433 -31.89 -0.98 -2.97
N ALA A 434 -32.91 -0.48 -3.68
CA ALA A 434 -34.32 -0.74 -3.36
C ALA A 434 -34.67 -2.23 -3.37
N ALA A 435 -34.21 -2.96 -4.39
CA ALA A 435 -34.43 -4.39 -4.50
C ALA A 435 -33.75 -5.19 -3.37
N ASN A 436 -32.54 -4.80 -2.99
CA ASN A 436 -31.82 -5.40 -1.86
C ASN A 436 -32.51 -5.09 -0.52
N ALA A 437 -32.87 -3.83 -0.30
CA ALA A 437 -33.54 -3.39 0.94
C ALA A 437 -34.89 -4.08 1.13
N ALA A 438 -35.66 -4.30 0.04
CA ALA A 438 -36.89 -5.07 0.09
C ALA A 438 -36.70 -6.53 0.53
N GLN A 439 -35.48 -7.06 0.43
CA GLN A 439 -35.09 -8.39 0.88
C GLN A 439 -34.34 -8.36 2.23
N GLY A 440 -34.30 -7.21 2.92
CA GLY A 440 -33.59 -7.04 4.17
C GLY A 440 -32.04 -7.05 4.03
N ARG A 441 -31.52 -6.88 2.81
CA ARG A 441 -30.08 -6.92 2.54
C ARG A 441 -29.51 -5.50 2.44
N LYS A 442 -28.46 -5.24 3.22
CA LYS A 442 -27.70 -4.00 3.15
C LYS A 442 -26.83 -3.95 1.89
N THR A 443 -26.63 -2.76 1.36
CA THR A 443 -25.86 -2.54 0.13
C THR A 443 -24.74 -1.54 0.35
N LEU A 444 -23.53 -1.87 -0.14
CA LEU A 444 -22.39 -0.96 -0.20
C LEU A 444 -22.30 -0.33 -1.59
N VAL A 445 -22.47 0.97 -1.70
CA VAL A 445 -22.43 1.71 -2.96
C VAL A 445 -21.10 2.45 -3.09
N TRP A 446 -20.34 2.10 -4.11
CA TRP A 446 -19.05 2.69 -4.42
C TRP A 446 -19.14 3.69 -5.57
N THR A 447 -18.53 4.85 -5.38
CA THR A 447 -18.30 5.84 -6.43
C THR A 447 -16.97 6.55 -6.21
N THR A 448 -16.25 6.83 -7.28
CA THR A 448 -14.93 7.48 -7.25
C THR A 448 -15.01 8.94 -6.80
N PHE A 449 -16.08 9.64 -7.20
CA PHE A 449 -16.22 11.10 -7.00
C PHE A 449 -17.03 11.42 -5.74
N VAL A 450 -16.49 12.28 -4.85
CA VAL A 450 -17.19 12.71 -3.62
C VAL A 450 -18.50 13.46 -3.94
N ARG A 451 -18.55 14.18 -5.04
CA ARG A 451 -19.78 14.84 -5.51
C ARG A 451 -20.87 13.84 -5.91
N SER A 452 -20.51 12.76 -6.60
CA SER A 452 -21.43 11.64 -6.89
C SER A 452 -21.97 11.02 -5.62
N LEU A 453 -21.09 10.83 -4.63
CA LEU A 453 -21.44 10.27 -3.33
C LEU A 453 -22.51 11.12 -2.63
N THR A 454 -22.35 12.44 -2.61
CA THR A 454 -23.34 13.37 -2.04
C THR A 454 -24.69 13.30 -2.77
N SER A 455 -24.67 13.25 -4.09
CA SER A 455 -25.88 13.14 -4.91
C SER A 455 -26.60 11.79 -4.70
N LEU A 456 -25.85 10.70 -4.64
CA LEU A 456 -26.38 9.37 -4.37
C LEU A 456 -26.95 9.25 -2.95
N ALA A 457 -26.29 9.82 -1.95
CA ALA A 457 -26.79 9.83 -0.57
C ALA A 457 -28.16 10.53 -0.48
N LYS A 458 -28.32 11.66 -1.18
CA LYS A 458 -29.61 12.36 -1.26
C LYS A 458 -30.68 11.53 -1.99
N LEU A 459 -30.32 10.88 -3.10
CA LEU A 459 -31.23 10.02 -3.87
C LEU A 459 -31.69 8.80 -3.06
N LEU A 460 -30.84 8.29 -2.20
CA LEU A 460 -31.07 7.10 -1.37
C LEU A 460 -31.57 7.43 0.04
N GLU A 461 -32.02 8.66 0.30
CA GLU A 461 -32.44 9.14 1.62
C GLU A 461 -33.48 8.22 2.30
N ASN A 462 -34.40 7.67 1.52
CA ASN A 462 -35.42 6.72 2.00
C ASN A 462 -34.85 5.41 2.59
N PHE A 463 -33.58 5.11 2.35
CA PHE A 463 -32.88 3.93 2.86
C PHE A 463 -31.93 4.25 4.01
N ASN A 464 -32.07 5.43 4.63
CA ASN A 464 -31.26 5.91 5.75
C ASN A 464 -29.74 5.74 5.51
N PRO A 465 -29.16 6.37 4.47
CA PRO A 465 -27.80 6.13 4.05
C PRO A 465 -26.77 6.53 5.12
N ALA A 466 -25.82 5.64 5.41
CA ALA A 466 -24.55 6.02 6.00
C ALA A 466 -23.61 6.58 4.91
N VAL A 467 -22.84 7.61 5.24
CA VAL A 467 -22.03 8.33 4.24
C VAL A 467 -20.61 8.51 4.75
N VAL A 468 -19.64 7.90 4.05
CA VAL A 468 -18.23 7.98 4.44
C VAL A 468 -17.35 8.45 3.29
N HIS A 469 -16.71 9.60 3.48
CA HIS A 469 -15.69 10.17 2.58
C HIS A 469 -14.64 10.95 3.38
N GLY A 470 -13.62 11.49 2.74
CA GLY A 470 -12.51 12.20 3.40
C GLY A 470 -12.91 13.43 4.23
N GLY A 471 -14.15 13.90 4.13
CA GLY A 471 -14.70 15.02 4.90
C GLY A 471 -15.76 14.62 5.91
N THR A 472 -16.06 13.35 6.10
CA THR A 472 -17.04 12.89 7.09
C THR A 472 -16.50 13.18 8.50
N PRO A 473 -17.20 14.00 9.32
CA PRO A 473 -16.70 14.43 10.63
C PRO A 473 -16.53 13.27 11.62
N ASP A 474 -17.52 12.39 11.69
CA ASP A 474 -17.52 11.18 12.54
C ASP A 474 -17.72 9.93 11.68
N ARG A 475 -16.59 9.44 11.16
CA ARG A 475 -16.55 8.25 10.33
C ARG A 475 -16.94 6.98 11.09
N GLU A 476 -16.54 6.89 12.36
CA GLU A 476 -16.81 5.73 13.20
C GLU A 476 -18.31 5.60 13.48
N GLU A 477 -18.98 6.72 13.75
CA GLU A 477 -20.42 6.74 13.97
C GLU A 477 -21.22 6.33 12.72
N GLU A 478 -20.82 6.82 11.52
CA GLU A 478 -21.47 6.41 10.27
C GLU A 478 -21.31 4.89 10.02
N LEU A 479 -20.13 4.35 10.30
CA LEU A 479 -19.86 2.91 10.17
C LEU A 479 -20.60 2.10 11.22
N ARG A 480 -20.69 2.60 12.45
CA ARG A 480 -21.47 1.98 13.51
C ARG A 480 -22.95 1.95 13.15
N ARG A 481 -23.51 3.07 12.67
CA ARG A 481 -24.90 3.13 12.15
C ARG A 481 -25.13 2.07 11.08
N PHE A 482 -24.27 1.98 10.08
CA PHE A 482 -24.42 0.97 9.04
C PHE A 482 -24.36 -0.46 9.58
N ARG A 483 -23.55 -0.72 10.60
CA ARG A 483 -23.45 -2.06 11.21
C ARG A 483 -24.63 -2.43 12.10
N GLU A 484 -25.07 -1.51 12.94
CA GLU A 484 -25.96 -1.79 14.07
C GLU A 484 -27.41 -1.37 13.83
N ASP A 485 -27.65 -0.31 13.04
CA ASP A 485 -28.99 0.20 12.76
C ASP A 485 -29.65 -0.63 11.64
N PRO A 486 -30.75 -1.36 11.91
CA PRO A 486 -31.46 -2.16 10.90
C PRO A 486 -32.11 -1.30 9.80
N ASP A 487 -32.42 -0.03 10.08
CA ASP A 487 -33.03 0.87 9.10
C ASP A 487 -31.98 1.52 8.17
N CYS A 488 -30.71 1.48 8.53
CA CYS A 488 -29.61 1.93 7.69
C CYS A 488 -29.26 0.86 6.65
N MET A 489 -29.92 0.89 5.49
CA MET A 489 -29.85 -0.15 4.47
C MET A 489 -28.73 0.04 3.45
N VAL A 490 -28.08 1.21 3.44
CA VAL A 490 -27.04 1.52 2.44
C VAL A 490 -25.89 2.31 3.05
N LEU A 491 -24.67 1.95 2.66
CA LEU A 491 -23.46 2.75 2.89
C LEU A 491 -22.95 3.27 1.56
N VAL A 492 -22.81 4.58 1.43
CA VAL A 492 -22.24 5.22 0.23
C VAL A 492 -20.84 5.73 0.55
N SER A 493 -19.86 5.29 -0.22
CA SER A 493 -18.47 5.67 0.02
C SER A 493 -17.62 5.68 -1.25
N ASN A 494 -16.38 6.15 -1.14
CA ASN A 494 -15.40 6.04 -2.21
C ASN A 494 -14.26 5.07 -1.84
N PRO A 495 -13.75 4.28 -2.81
CA PRO A 495 -12.69 3.31 -2.56
C PRO A 495 -11.41 3.92 -1.96
N ALA A 496 -11.08 5.17 -2.33
CA ALA A 496 -9.90 5.86 -1.81
C ALA A 496 -9.96 6.17 -0.31
N THR A 497 -11.16 6.34 0.26
CA THR A 497 -11.33 6.64 1.69
C THR A 497 -11.60 5.39 2.51
N LEU A 498 -12.46 4.50 2.03
CA LEU A 498 -12.92 3.32 2.75
C LEU A 498 -12.21 2.02 2.29
N GLY A 499 -11.38 2.10 1.27
CA GLY A 499 -10.70 0.94 0.67
C GLY A 499 -9.70 0.23 1.57
N GLU A 500 -9.32 0.79 2.74
CA GLU A 500 -8.34 0.20 3.65
C GLU A 500 -8.90 0.10 5.08
N GLY A 501 -8.55 -0.97 5.81
CA GLY A 501 -8.68 -1.09 7.26
C GLY A 501 -10.05 -1.45 7.86
N ILE A 502 -11.17 -1.42 7.11
CA ILE A 502 -12.52 -1.64 7.64
C ILE A 502 -13.10 -2.98 7.21
N SER A 503 -13.86 -3.62 8.08
CA SER A 503 -14.58 -4.87 7.83
C SER A 503 -16.09 -4.67 7.86
N LEU A 504 -16.78 -5.06 6.79
CA LEU A 504 -18.23 -4.98 6.66
C LEU A 504 -18.87 -6.33 6.34
N HIS A 505 -18.06 -7.38 6.15
CA HIS A 505 -18.46 -8.71 5.71
C HIS A 505 -19.43 -9.46 6.68
N GLN A 506 -19.61 -8.96 7.89
CA GLN A 506 -20.57 -9.54 8.85
C GLN A 506 -22.00 -9.03 8.66
N VAL A 507 -22.16 -7.89 7.97
CA VAL A 507 -23.45 -7.21 7.84
C VAL A 507 -23.84 -6.87 6.39
N CYS A 508 -22.90 -6.95 5.45
CA CYS A 508 -23.14 -6.56 4.05
C CYS A 508 -22.40 -7.49 3.08
N HIS A 509 -23.12 -8.03 2.11
CA HIS A 509 -22.62 -8.97 1.10
C HIS A 509 -22.94 -8.53 -0.33
N ASP A 510 -23.54 -7.35 -0.50
CA ASP A 510 -23.90 -6.78 -1.78
C ASP A 510 -23.15 -5.46 -2.02
N ALA A 511 -22.42 -5.34 -3.12
CA ALA A 511 -21.75 -4.11 -3.55
C ALA A 511 -22.21 -3.66 -4.93
N VAL A 512 -22.37 -2.34 -5.09
CA VAL A 512 -22.67 -1.69 -6.37
C VAL A 512 -21.58 -0.67 -6.66
N TYR A 513 -20.86 -0.84 -7.76
CA TYR A 513 -19.90 0.13 -8.28
C TYR A 513 -20.60 0.99 -9.34
N VAL A 514 -20.89 2.24 -9.00
CA VAL A 514 -21.51 3.21 -9.92
C VAL A 514 -20.50 3.65 -10.98
N ASP A 515 -19.27 3.78 -10.60
CA ASP A 515 -18.12 4.01 -11.47
C ASP A 515 -16.86 3.34 -10.89
N ARG A 516 -15.86 3.15 -11.72
CA ARG A 516 -14.53 2.66 -11.34
C ARG A 516 -13.47 3.49 -12.05
N ASP A 517 -12.32 3.62 -11.43
CA ASP A 517 -11.12 4.17 -12.04
C ASP A 517 -10.22 3.07 -12.64
N PHE A 518 -9.06 3.44 -13.16
CA PHE A 518 -8.07 2.51 -13.70
C PHE A 518 -7.22 1.83 -12.61
N MET A 519 -7.51 2.07 -11.33
CA MET A 519 -6.73 1.58 -10.19
C MET A 519 -7.35 0.31 -9.61
N ALA A 520 -6.95 -0.86 -10.10
CA ALA A 520 -7.52 -2.11 -9.69
C ALA A 520 -7.17 -2.47 -8.22
N GLY A 521 -6.08 -1.97 -7.61
CA GLY A 521 -5.82 -2.11 -6.16
C GLY A 521 -6.92 -1.51 -5.30
N ARG A 522 -7.42 -0.34 -5.67
CA ARG A 522 -8.57 0.27 -4.99
C ARG A 522 -9.83 -0.58 -5.16
N TYR A 523 -10.06 -1.09 -6.37
CA TYR A 523 -11.18 -2.00 -6.63
C TYR A 523 -11.12 -3.23 -5.73
N LEU A 524 -9.93 -3.84 -5.58
CA LEU A 524 -9.76 -5.03 -4.76
C LEU A 524 -9.87 -4.76 -3.28
N GLN A 525 -9.20 -3.72 -2.81
CA GLN A 525 -9.30 -3.31 -1.41
C GLN A 525 -10.74 -2.99 -1.03
N SER A 526 -11.51 -2.38 -1.93
CA SER A 526 -12.93 -2.11 -1.71
C SER A 526 -13.78 -3.40 -1.69
N LEU A 527 -13.47 -4.38 -2.53
CA LEU A 527 -14.12 -5.69 -2.51
C LEU A 527 -13.82 -6.46 -1.22
N ASP A 528 -12.59 -6.39 -0.72
CA ASP A 528 -12.19 -7.04 0.54
C ASP A 528 -12.88 -6.46 1.79
N ARG A 529 -13.69 -5.40 1.67
CA ARG A 529 -14.53 -4.91 2.78
C ARG A 529 -15.68 -5.86 3.07
N ILE A 530 -16.20 -6.54 2.06
CA ILE A 530 -17.33 -7.46 2.16
C ILE A 530 -16.99 -8.91 1.84
N HIS A 531 -15.79 -9.20 1.26
CA HIS A 531 -15.34 -10.54 0.89
C HIS A 531 -13.96 -10.84 1.48
N ARG A 532 -13.94 -11.36 2.72
CA ARG A 532 -12.72 -11.61 3.48
C ARG A 532 -12.89 -12.77 4.47
N LEU A 533 -11.77 -13.18 5.10
CA LEU A 533 -11.77 -14.20 6.14
C LEU A 533 -12.77 -13.86 7.27
N GLY A 534 -13.55 -14.84 7.66
CA GLY A 534 -14.65 -14.69 8.63
C GLY A 534 -16.04 -14.52 7.98
N LEU A 535 -16.12 -14.51 6.64
CA LEU A 535 -17.38 -14.61 5.91
C LEU A 535 -17.95 -16.04 6.10
N PRO A 536 -19.24 -16.18 6.48
CA PRO A 536 -19.89 -17.50 6.57
C PRO A 536 -19.84 -18.23 5.22
N GLY A 537 -19.64 -19.55 5.24
CA GLY A 537 -19.42 -20.34 4.03
C GLY A 537 -20.62 -20.46 3.09
N ASP A 538 -21.81 -20.12 3.57
CA ASP A 538 -23.10 -20.11 2.84
C ASP A 538 -23.50 -18.71 2.35
N GLU A 539 -22.74 -17.66 2.70
CA GLU A 539 -23.04 -16.28 2.31
C GLU A 539 -22.36 -15.91 0.99
N GLU A 540 -23.16 -15.73 -0.05
CA GLU A 540 -22.69 -15.29 -1.36
C GLU A 540 -22.39 -13.79 -1.38
N THR A 541 -21.18 -13.41 -1.81
CA THR A 541 -20.87 -12.01 -2.07
C THR A 541 -21.27 -11.63 -3.50
N ARG A 542 -22.15 -10.65 -3.66
CA ARG A 542 -22.66 -10.16 -4.94
C ARG A 542 -22.13 -8.79 -5.27
N VAL A 543 -21.51 -8.67 -6.43
CA VAL A 543 -20.92 -7.43 -6.93
C VAL A 543 -21.60 -7.03 -8.25
N THR A 544 -22.17 -5.84 -8.27
CA THR A 544 -22.72 -5.26 -9.51
C THR A 544 -21.88 -4.06 -9.92
N VAL A 545 -21.36 -4.09 -11.13
CA VAL A 545 -20.63 -2.98 -11.75
C VAL A 545 -21.52 -2.33 -12.78
N LEU A 546 -21.76 -1.03 -12.67
CA LEU A 546 -22.49 -0.27 -13.66
C LEU A 546 -21.51 0.28 -14.70
N ALA A 547 -21.76 0.03 -15.96
CA ALA A 547 -20.95 0.52 -17.07
C ALA A 547 -21.87 1.18 -18.12
N ALA A 548 -21.62 2.44 -18.43
CA ALA A 548 -22.36 3.13 -19.48
C ALA A 548 -21.89 2.63 -20.86
N ASP A 549 -22.85 2.29 -21.71
CA ASP A 549 -22.58 1.75 -23.04
C ASP A 549 -21.83 2.76 -23.92
N GLN A 550 -20.88 2.27 -24.71
CA GLN A 550 -20.08 3.05 -25.65
C GLN A 550 -19.30 4.21 -24.99
N THR A 551 -18.90 4.03 -23.74
CA THR A 551 -18.14 5.04 -23.01
C THR A 551 -16.77 4.52 -22.55
N ILE A 552 -16.02 5.40 -21.89
CA ILE A 552 -14.74 5.07 -21.25
C ILE A 552 -14.87 3.94 -20.22
N ASP A 553 -16.06 3.63 -19.70
CA ASP A 553 -16.27 2.55 -18.75
C ASP A 553 -15.88 1.18 -19.36
N GLU A 554 -16.06 0.99 -20.67
CA GLU A 554 -15.62 -0.23 -21.35
C GLU A 554 -14.09 -0.34 -21.41
N VAL A 555 -13.43 0.81 -21.58
CA VAL A 555 -11.96 0.87 -21.54
C VAL A 555 -11.45 0.55 -20.13
N VAL A 556 -12.06 1.13 -19.10
CA VAL A 556 -11.72 0.85 -17.70
C VAL A 556 -11.89 -0.64 -17.40
N GLU A 557 -13.03 -1.23 -17.82
CA GLU A 557 -13.30 -2.65 -17.60
C GLU A 557 -12.23 -3.54 -18.25
N ALA A 558 -11.91 -3.30 -19.53
CA ALA A 558 -10.89 -4.06 -20.25
C ALA A 558 -9.50 -3.91 -19.60
N ARG A 559 -9.13 -2.69 -19.23
CA ARG A 559 -7.83 -2.42 -18.58
C ARG A 559 -7.72 -3.01 -17.19
N LEU A 560 -8.78 -2.95 -16.39
CA LEU A 560 -8.84 -3.61 -15.10
C LEU A 560 -8.68 -5.14 -15.26
N HIS A 561 -9.35 -5.72 -16.24
CA HIS A 561 -9.21 -7.15 -16.54
C HIS A 561 -7.78 -7.53 -16.92
N ASP A 562 -7.14 -6.78 -17.84
CA ASP A 562 -5.74 -6.99 -18.22
C ASP A 562 -4.77 -6.91 -17.01
N LYS A 563 -4.98 -5.92 -16.16
CA LYS A 563 -4.19 -5.73 -14.94
C LYS A 563 -4.38 -6.89 -13.97
N LEU A 564 -5.62 -7.36 -13.80
CA LEU A 564 -5.97 -8.51 -12.98
C LEU A 564 -5.31 -9.81 -13.50
N ASP A 565 -5.38 -10.04 -14.81
CA ASP A 565 -4.77 -11.21 -15.46
C ASP A 565 -3.23 -11.21 -15.37
N PHE A 566 -2.62 -10.03 -15.56
CA PHE A 566 -1.18 -9.89 -15.43
C PHE A 566 -0.71 -10.32 -14.04
N MET A 567 -1.41 -9.91 -13.00
CA MET A 567 -1.03 -10.23 -11.63
C MET A 567 -1.29 -11.67 -11.24
N ALA A 568 -2.37 -12.26 -11.71
CA ALA A 568 -2.62 -13.68 -11.55
C ALA A 568 -1.41 -14.50 -12.01
N ARG A 569 -0.88 -14.15 -13.19
CA ARG A 569 0.29 -14.81 -13.76
C ARG A 569 1.58 -14.54 -12.98
N VAL A 570 1.78 -13.31 -12.52
CA VAL A 570 2.99 -12.89 -11.80
C VAL A 570 3.06 -13.50 -10.41
N LEU A 571 1.92 -13.70 -9.78
CA LEU A 571 1.84 -14.20 -8.42
C LEU A 571 1.58 -15.72 -8.35
N ASP A 572 1.52 -16.39 -9.51
CA ASP A 572 1.17 -17.81 -9.64
C ASP A 572 -0.10 -18.17 -8.85
N ASP A 573 -1.09 -17.26 -8.91
CA ASP A 573 -2.33 -17.37 -8.15
C ASP A 573 -3.53 -17.20 -9.09
N PRO A 574 -4.18 -18.32 -9.52
CA PRO A 574 -5.35 -18.26 -10.40
C PRO A 574 -6.53 -17.48 -9.80
N SER A 575 -6.60 -17.35 -8.47
CA SER A 575 -7.63 -16.55 -7.81
C SER A 575 -7.35 -15.05 -7.90
N VAL A 576 -6.13 -14.67 -8.20
CA VAL A 576 -5.70 -13.29 -8.46
C VAL A 576 -6.09 -12.85 -9.89
N GLN A 577 -6.41 -13.77 -10.79
CA GLN A 577 -7.10 -13.42 -12.04
C GLN A 577 -8.36 -12.57 -11.79
N GLN A 578 -8.83 -12.58 -10.56
CA GLN A 578 -9.91 -11.72 -10.11
C GLN A 578 -9.45 -10.49 -9.32
N LEU A 579 -8.14 -10.28 -9.09
CA LEU A 579 -7.79 -9.45 -7.97
C LEU A 579 -6.51 -8.62 -8.00
N ALA A 580 -5.98 -8.06 -9.06
CA ALA A 580 -4.83 -7.25 -8.83
C ALA A 580 -4.72 -5.95 -9.54
N ASP A 581 -4.31 -4.96 -8.86
CA ASP A 581 -3.72 -3.78 -9.45
C ASP A 581 -2.48 -3.30 -8.80
N LEU A 582 -1.68 -2.85 -9.67
CA LEU A 582 -0.31 -2.65 -9.40
C LEU A 582 0.17 -1.36 -9.97
N GLN A 583 -0.43 -0.29 -9.55
CA GLN A 583 0.19 0.96 -9.92
C GLN A 583 0.58 1.81 -8.75
N GLU A 584 1.88 2.15 -8.81
CA GLU A 584 2.39 3.41 -8.35
C GLU A 584 3.68 3.76 -9.11
N ALA A 585 3.56 4.12 -10.35
CA ALA A 585 4.27 5.29 -10.82
C ALA A 585 3.66 6.50 -10.11
N PRO A 586 4.36 7.65 -9.90
CA PRO A 586 3.64 8.85 -9.50
C PRO A 586 2.47 8.98 -10.47
N PRO A 587 1.23 8.98 -9.99
CA PRO A 587 0.10 8.85 -10.89
C PRO A 587 0.13 10.05 -11.83
N ALA A 588 0.10 9.80 -13.11
CA ALA A 588 -0.51 10.73 -14.02
C ALA A 588 -1.90 11.05 -13.43
N VAL A 589 -2.39 12.24 -13.64
CA VAL A 589 -3.70 12.67 -13.12
C VAL A 589 -4.71 11.53 -13.32
N GLY A 590 -5.34 11.07 -12.24
CA GLY A 590 -6.33 10.00 -12.28
C GLY A 590 -5.78 8.56 -12.14
N GLY A 591 -4.50 8.34 -11.80
CA GLY A 591 -3.94 7.00 -11.60
C GLY A 591 -3.75 6.17 -12.87
N LEU A 592 -3.69 6.84 -14.04
CA LEU A 592 -3.52 6.22 -15.35
C LEU A 592 -2.05 5.90 -15.64
N ASP A 593 -1.78 4.72 -16.20
CA ASP A 593 -0.48 4.39 -16.80
C ASP A 593 -0.42 4.71 -18.31
N ALA A 594 0.76 4.49 -18.92
CA ALA A 594 0.95 4.72 -20.35
C ALA A 594 0.01 3.85 -21.22
N ALA A 595 -0.27 2.61 -20.80
CA ALA A 595 -1.15 1.72 -21.53
C ALA A 595 -2.62 2.12 -21.35
N ASP A 596 -3.00 2.63 -20.18
CA ASP A 596 -4.34 3.20 -19.95
C ASP A 596 -4.58 4.40 -20.85
N ILE A 597 -3.62 5.33 -20.93
CA ILE A 597 -3.69 6.50 -21.81
C ILE A 597 -3.80 6.07 -23.27
N HIS A 598 -3.01 5.06 -23.68
CA HIS A 598 -3.09 4.55 -25.05
C HIS A 598 -4.47 3.96 -25.35
N ALA A 599 -5.05 3.20 -24.43
CA ALA A 599 -6.39 2.63 -24.58
C ALA A 599 -7.47 3.72 -24.65
N VAL A 600 -7.37 4.77 -23.82
CA VAL A 600 -8.25 5.95 -23.87
C VAL A 600 -8.14 6.67 -25.22
N LEU A 601 -6.92 6.89 -25.72
CA LEU A 601 -6.72 7.50 -27.04
C LEU A 601 -7.31 6.66 -28.18
N GLN A 602 -7.20 5.33 -28.10
CA GLN A 602 -7.86 4.44 -29.08
C GLN A 602 -9.38 4.54 -29.01
N HIS A 603 -9.95 4.61 -27.81
CA HIS A 603 -11.39 4.80 -27.61
C HIS A 603 -11.87 6.12 -28.22
N ILE A 604 -11.20 7.22 -27.91
CA ILE A 604 -11.50 8.56 -28.44
C ILE A 604 -11.45 8.59 -29.99
N ARG A 605 -10.59 7.80 -30.62
CA ARG A 605 -10.48 7.73 -32.09
C ARG A 605 -11.51 6.83 -32.76
N ARG A 606 -12.17 5.94 -32.02
CA ARG A 606 -13.18 4.99 -32.55
C ARG A 606 -14.59 5.56 -32.56
N ILE A 607 -14.87 6.48 -31.67
CA ILE A 607 -16.13 7.22 -31.59
C ILE A 607 -16.05 8.51 -32.48
#